data_3bcb9620e85b7393ccbcd12d7d0874f5
#
_entry.id   3bcb9620e85b7393ccbcd12d7d0874f5
#
_cell.length_a   1.000
_cell.length_b   1.000
_cell.length_c   1.000
_cell.angle_alpha   90.00
_cell.angle_beta   90.00
_cell.angle_gamma   90.00
#
_symmetry.space_group_name_H-M   'P 1'
#
loop_
_entity.id
_entity.type
_entity.pdbx_description
1 polymer ?
#
loop_
_entity_poly.entity_id
_entity_poly.type
_entity_poly.pdbx_seq_one_letter_code
_entity_poly.pdbx_strand_id
1 'polypeptide(L)'
;MRSLSTGFVYTKHDLSENMLDETYDVLSEFFALPTETKEEYVASGARGQTGYTGLLVETAAISDTPDWKEMLNWGTALPPGHPLRERYPHRYGDPVFPSRHISNAAEILTHFHECLVELQTRFLRIIATGVGANEHYFDTMLRHGSHLTRAIRYPPMSDAPGSGNGGHMWAEEHGDINLITALPRATARGLQVKVDDKWIAAAPPDGHVIINTGIMLERLTNGLVPVGWHRVAADKDQLEGRLSVVQFCHPTPWTILSPIPSTVSPERPCNFPVMSAGDCLDQVLWEINLSAE
;
A
#
# COMPACT_ATOMS: atom_id res chain seq x y z
N MET A 1 25.21 -0.76 -3.83
CA MET A 1 24.42 -1.96 -4.19
C MET A 1 23.88 -2.74 -2.98
N ARG A 2 23.51 -2.09 -1.86
CA ARG A 2 22.89 -2.77 -0.69
C ARG A 2 21.36 -2.74 -0.68
N SER A 3 20.70 -1.98 -1.57
CA SER A 3 19.24 -1.81 -1.57
C SER A 3 18.45 -2.99 -2.18
N LEU A 4 19.06 -3.83 -2.97
CA LEU A 4 18.40 -5.00 -3.57
C LEU A 4 18.22 -6.18 -2.60
N SER A 5 18.85 -6.15 -1.43
CA SER A 5 18.80 -7.27 -0.47
C SER A 5 17.69 -7.19 0.55
N THR A 6 17.02 -6.05 0.71
CA THR A 6 16.01 -5.85 1.75
C THR A 6 14.62 -5.53 1.22
N GLY A 7 14.50 -5.21 -0.08
CA GLY A 7 13.26 -4.72 -0.66
C GLY A 7 12.86 -3.30 -0.22
N PHE A 8 13.75 -2.54 0.42
CA PHE A 8 13.50 -1.18 0.90
C PHE A 8 14.54 -0.19 0.42
N VAL A 9 14.09 1.00 0.09
CA VAL A 9 14.92 2.17 -0.16
C VAL A 9 14.20 3.44 0.28
N TYR A 10 14.92 4.45 0.71
CA TYR A 10 14.40 5.80 0.80
C TYR A 10 15.22 6.74 -0.08
N THR A 11 14.52 7.68 -0.68
CA THR A 11 15.09 8.67 -1.61
C THR A 11 14.38 9.99 -1.49
N LYS A 12 15.05 11.07 -1.88
CA LYS A 12 14.39 12.37 -2.02
C LYS A 12 13.25 12.28 -3.04
N HIS A 13 12.22 13.04 -2.81
CA HIS A 13 11.08 13.18 -3.72
C HIS A 13 10.87 14.66 -4.08
N ASP A 14 10.05 14.88 -5.10
CA ASP A 14 9.63 16.21 -5.59
C ASP A 14 8.16 16.52 -5.26
N LEU A 15 7.54 15.76 -4.35
CA LEU A 15 6.20 16.05 -3.84
C LEU A 15 6.24 17.36 -3.04
N SER A 16 5.27 18.23 -3.29
CA SER A 16 5.15 19.51 -2.58
C SER A 16 4.84 19.28 -1.09
N GLU A 17 5.59 19.91 -0.19
CA GLU A 17 5.30 19.88 1.25
C GLU A 17 3.90 20.42 1.55
N ASN A 18 3.46 21.49 0.85
CA ASN A 18 2.11 22.02 1.01
C ASN A 18 1.03 20.98 0.65
N MET A 19 1.21 20.23 -0.45
CA MET A 19 0.29 19.15 -0.82
C MET A 19 0.28 18.03 0.24
N LEU A 20 1.46 17.69 0.80
CA LEU A 20 1.54 16.70 1.88
C LEU A 20 0.78 17.21 3.12
N ASP A 21 0.99 18.46 3.53
CA ASP A 21 0.32 19.07 4.68
C ASP A 21 -1.20 19.09 4.47
N GLU A 22 -1.69 19.63 3.35
CA GLU A 22 -3.13 19.63 3.03
C GLU A 22 -3.76 18.23 3.04
N THR A 23 -3.03 17.23 2.52
CA THR A 23 -3.50 15.83 2.53
C THR A 23 -3.62 15.29 3.95
N TYR A 24 -2.60 15.52 4.79
CA TYR A 24 -2.61 15.05 6.17
C TYR A 24 -3.61 15.81 7.05
N ASP A 25 -3.88 17.08 6.77
CA ASP A 25 -4.92 17.86 7.45
C ASP A 25 -6.31 17.30 7.15
N VAL A 26 -6.64 17.06 5.87
CA VAL A 26 -7.91 16.42 5.45
C VAL A 26 -8.08 15.05 6.11
N LEU A 27 -7.03 14.24 6.15
CA LEU A 27 -7.10 12.90 6.74
C LEU A 27 -7.21 12.94 8.27
N SER A 28 -6.53 13.88 8.92
CA SER A 28 -6.63 14.09 10.35
C SER A 28 -8.03 14.54 10.76
N GLU A 29 -8.64 15.45 9.97
CA GLU A 29 -10.03 15.87 10.15
C GLU A 29 -10.98 14.69 9.97
N PHE A 30 -10.81 13.87 8.93
CA PHE A 30 -11.63 12.68 8.70
C PHE A 30 -11.56 11.68 9.87
N PHE A 31 -10.36 11.32 10.32
CA PHE A 31 -10.23 10.36 11.41
C PHE A 31 -10.66 10.89 12.77
N ALA A 32 -10.79 12.21 12.92
CA ALA A 32 -11.37 12.85 14.11
C ALA A 32 -12.90 12.82 14.14
N LEU A 33 -13.58 12.51 13.03
CA LEU A 33 -15.03 12.37 12.98
C LEU A 33 -15.51 11.24 13.91
N PRO A 34 -16.76 11.33 14.44
CA PRO A 34 -17.37 10.23 15.16
C PRO A 34 -17.39 8.94 14.34
N THR A 35 -17.29 7.79 15.01
CA THR A 35 -17.26 6.47 14.35
C THR A 35 -18.48 6.28 13.45
N GLU A 36 -19.67 6.63 13.91
CA GLU A 36 -20.92 6.52 13.16
C GLU A 36 -20.88 7.34 11.85
N THR A 37 -20.22 8.50 11.88
CA THR A 37 -20.03 9.34 10.68
C THR A 37 -19.02 8.71 9.72
N LYS A 38 -17.93 8.12 10.23
CA LYS A 38 -16.94 7.42 9.39
C LYS A 38 -17.55 6.18 8.72
N GLU A 39 -18.45 5.47 9.41
CA GLU A 39 -19.16 4.31 8.89
C GLU A 39 -20.06 4.62 7.69
N GLU A 40 -20.53 5.88 7.52
CA GLU A 40 -21.21 6.30 6.29
C GLU A 40 -20.37 6.18 5.02
N TYR A 41 -19.06 6.08 5.17
CA TYR A 41 -18.08 5.95 4.07
C TYR A 41 -17.61 4.52 3.84
N VAL A 42 -18.21 3.54 4.49
CA VAL A 42 -17.97 2.12 4.19
C VAL A 42 -18.55 1.78 2.82
N ALA A 43 -17.71 1.28 1.93
CA ALA A 43 -18.12 0.82 0.61
C ALA A 43 -18.37 -0.70 0.64
N SER A 44 -19.63 -1.10 0.82
CA SER A 44 -20.01 -2.52 0.83
C SER A 44 -19.59 -3.22 -0.46
N GLY A 45 -19.00 -4.43 -0.36
CA GLY A 45 -18.53 -5.22 -1.49
C GLY A 45 -17.22 -4.71 -2.14
N ALA A 46 -16.64 -3.62 -1.67
CA ALA A 46 -15.39 -3.08 -2.23
C ALA A 46 -14.13 -3.84 -1.75
N ARG A 47 -14.25 -4.79 -0.86
CA ARG A 47 -13.13 -5.62 -0.36
C ARG A 47 -11.93 -4.78 0.12
N GLY A 48 -12.17 -3.68 0.81
CA GLY A 48 -11.12 -2.76 1.28
C GLY A 48 -10.39 -1.99 0.16
N GLN A 49 -10.91 -1.96 -1.07
CA GLN A 49 -10.28 -1.25 -2.19
C GLN A 49 -10.74 0.21 -2.32
N THR A 50 -11.81 0.60 -1.64
CA THR A 50 -12.26 1.99 -1.50
C THR A 50 -13.07 2.16 -0.22
N GLY A 51 -13.16 3.40 0.25
CA GLY A 51 -13.94 3.77 1.42
C GLY A 51 -13.27 3.46 2.76
N TYR A 52 -14.04 3.59 3.82
CA TYR A 52 -13.58 3.43 5.19
C TYR A 52 -13.56 1.94 5.60
N THR A 53 -12.53 1.57 6.32
CA THR A 53 -12.41 0.27 7.03
C THR A 53 -12.15 0.57 8.50
N GLY A 54 -13.03 0.11 9.37
CA GLY A 54 -12.98 0.36 10.82
C GLY A 54 -11.88 -0.42 11.55
N LEU A 55 -11.80 -0.18 12.86
CA LEU A 55 -10.87 -0.88 13.75
C LEU A 55 -11.18 -2.39 13.82
N LEU A 56 -10.12 -3.20 13.94
CA LEU A 56 -10.22 -4.67 14.15
C LEU A 56 -10.91 -5.43 13.01
N VAL A 57 -10.96 -4.88 11.80
CA VAL A 57 -11.54 -5.54 10.62
C VAL A 57 -10.49 -6.36 9.87
N GLU A 58 -9.28 -5.83 9.70
CA GLU A 58 -8.22 -6.49 8.95
C GLU A 58 -7.33 -7.33 9.88
N THR A 59 -7.01 -8.56 9.44
CA THR A 59 -6.12 -9.49 10.16
C THR A 59 -5.00 -9.91 9.21
N ALA A 60 -3.74 -9.83 9.64
CA ALA A 60 -2.62 -10.32 8.83
C ALA A 60 -2.72 -11.85 8.64
N ALA A 61 -2.29 -12.36 7.47
CA ALA A 61 -2.37 -13.78 7.11
C ALA A 61 -1.68 -14.73 8.11
N ILE A 62 -0.73 -14.21 8.89
CA ILE A 62 0.04 -14.99 9.87
C ILE A 62 -0.45 -14.79 11.32
N SER A 63 -1.55 -14.05 11.53
CA SER A 63 -2.06 -13.70 12.85
C SER A 63 -3.51 -14.12 13.03
N ASP A 64 -3.87 -14.54 14.23
CA ASP A 64 -5.26 -14.77 14.65
C ASP A 64 -5.86 -13.53 15.33
N THR A 65 -5.06 -12.48 15.50
CA THR A 65 -5.46 -11.24 16.18
C THR A 65 -5.56 -10.09 15.19
N PRO A 66 -6.71 -9.40 15.10
CA PRO A 66 -6.88 -8.26 14.21
C PRO A 66 -5.92 -7.11 14.54
N ASP A 67 -5.49 -6.40 13.51
CA ASP A 67 -4.63 -5.21 13.63
C ASP A 67 -5.38 -4.05 14.30
N TRP A 68 -4.67 -3.27 15.11
CA TRP A 68 -5.20 -2.08 15.78
C TRP A 68 -5.03 -0.86 14.89
N LYS A 69 -5.83 -0.80 13.82
CA LYS A 69 -5.81 0.28 12.81
C LYS A 69 -7.19 0.49 12.19
N GLU A 70 -7.42 1.70 11.70
CA GLU A 70 -8.53 2.05 10.82
C GLU A 70 -8.00 2.71 9.55
N MET A 71 -8.75 2.65 8.44
CA MET A 71 -8.23 3.04 7.14
C MET A 71 -9.27 3.79 6.32
N LEU A 72 -8.79 4.72 5.48
CA LEU A 72 -9.55 5.28 4.37
C LEU A 72 -8.82 4.94 3.06
N ASN A 73 -9.51 4.31 2.12
CA ASN A 73 -8.96 3.81 0.89
C ASN A 73 -9.57 4.54 -0.31
N TRP A 74 -8.75 4.85 -1.32
CA TRP A 74 -9.21 5.36 -2.61
C TRP A 74 -8.25 4.92 -3.70
N GLY A 75 -8.77 4.68 -4.89
CA GLY A 75 -8.01 4.14 -6.00
C GLY A 75 -8.11 4.95 -7.27
N THR A 76 -7.57 4.40 -8.35
CA THR A 76 -7.66 4.97 -9.68
C THR A 76 -9.12 5.11 -10.11
N ALA A 77 -9.57 6.35 -10.28
CA ALA A 77 -10.90 6.63 -10.81
C ALA A 77 -10.92 6.47 -12.35
N LEU A 78 -11.89 5.74 -12.86
CA LEU A 78 -12.16 5.67 -14.29
C LEU A 78 -13.52 6.34 -14.60
N PRO A 79 -13.68 6.98 -15.77
CA PRO A 79 -14.95 7.62 -16.12
C PRO A 79 -16.14 6.66 -16.06
N PRO A 80 -17.35 7.15 -15.75
CA PRO A 80 -18.58 6.34 -15.86
C PRO A 80 -18.71 5.70 -17.24
N GLY A 81 -19.13 4.43 -17.29
CA GLY A 81 -19.24 3.67 -18.55
C GLY A 81 -17.92 3.16 -19.14
N HIS A 82 -16.80 3.37 -18.47
CA HIS A 82 -15.53 2.79 -18.92
C HIS A 82 -15.58 1.25 -18.85
N PRO A 83 -15.20 0.51 -19.93
CA PRO A 83 -15.37 -0.96 -19.99
C PRO A 83 -14.67 -1.73 -18.86
N LEU A 84 -13.59 -1.20 -18.31
CA LEU A 84 -12.86 -1.84 -17.19
C LEU A 84 -13.67 -1.82 -15.90
N ARG A 85 -14.56 -0.85 -15.70
CA ARG A 85 -15.45 -0.81 -14.51
C ARG A 85 -16.45 -1.95 -14.52
N GLU A 86 -16.98 -2.30 -15.70
CA GLU A 86 -17.89 -3.43 -15.87
C GLU A 86 -17.16 -4.77 -15.72
N ARG A 87 -15.95 -4.86 -16.30
CA ARG A 87 -15.17 -6.10 -16.30
C ARG A 87 -14.51 -6.41 -14.93
N TYR A 88 -14.12 -5.37 -14.20
CA TYR A 88 -13.42 -5.50 -12.91
C TYR A 88 -14.02 -4.55 -11.86
N PRO A 89 -15.31 -4.71 -11.49
CA PRO A 89 -16.01 -3.76 -10.61
C PRO A 89 -15.37 -3.60 -9.24
N HIS A 90 -14.75 -4.65 -8.70
CA HIS A 90 -14.05 -4.59 -7.40
C HIS A 90 -12.67 -3.89 -7.48
N ARG A 91 -12.16 -3.58 -8.69
CA ARG A 91 -10.88 -2.89 -8.89
C ARG A 91 -11.04 -1.43 -9.26
N TYR A 92 -12.13 -1.08 -9.94
CA TYR A 92 -12.40 0.25 -10.49
C TYR A 92 -13.75 0.79 -10.03
N GLY A 93 -14.08 0.55 -8.77
CA GLY A 93 -15.23 1.17 -8.13
C GLY A 93 -15.07 2.69 -8.02
N ASP A 94 -16.17 3.40 -7.77
CA ASP A 94 -16.11 4.84 -7.49
C ASP A 94 -15.34 5.09 -6.18
N PRO A 95 -14.38 6.02 -6.17
CA PRO A 95 -13.74 6.43 -4.93
C PRO A 95 -14.77 7.03 -3.97
N VAL A 96 -14.68 6.65 -2.71
CA VAL A 96 -15.56 7.17 -1.66
C VAL A 96 -14.77 8.19 -0.85
N PHE A 97 -15.09 9.47 -1.02
CA PHE A 97 -14.44 10.58 -0.33
C PHE A 97 -15.36 11.21 0.73
N PRO A 98 -14.82 11.72 1.85
CA PRO A 98 -15.62 12.34 2.92
C PRO A 98 -16.10 13.76 2.57
N SER A 99 -16.48 14.02 1.31
CA SER A 99 -16.82 15.36 0.79
C SER A 99 -18.10 15.96 1.38
N ARG A 100 -18.93 15.18 2.07
CA ARG A 100 -20.07 15.72 2.82
C ARG A 100 -19.65 16.47 4.09
N HIS A 101 -18.54 16.10 4.68
CA HIS A 101 -18.02 16.67 5.91
C HIS A 101 -16.78 17.54 5.68
N ILE A 102 -15.97 17.21 4.64
CA ILE A 102 -14.74 17.90 4.30
C ILE A 102 -14.81 18.26 2.81
N SER A 103 -15.18 19.50 2.49
CA SER A 103 -15.64 19.92 1.17
C SER A 103 -14.62 19.72 0.03
N ASN A 104 -13.33 19.84 0.31
CA ASN A 104 -12.24 19.75 -0.67
C ASN A 104 -11.52 18.38 -0.66
N ALA A 105 -12.02 17.41 0.14
CA ALA A 105 -11.36 16.12 0.31
C ALA A 105 -11.15 15.37 -1.02
N ALA A 106 -12.15 15.33 -1.89
CA ALA A 106 -12.04 14.62 -3.17
C ALA A 106 -10.94 15.18 -4.07
N GLU A 107 -10.83 16.51 -4.17
CA GLU A 107 -9.82 17.19 -4.99
C GLU A 107 -8.41 16.93 -4.45
N ILE A 108 -8.19 17.17 -3.17
CA ILE A 108 -6.89 17.01 -2.52
C ILE A 108 -6.41 15.55 -2.59
N LEU A 109 -7.27 14.60 -2.21
CA LEU A 109 -6.91 13.19 -2.16
C LEU A 109 -6.69 12.59 -3.56
N THR A 110 -7.45 13.05 -4.58
CA THR A 110 -7.23 12.64 -5.96
C THR A 110 -5.91 13.17 -6.51
N HIS A 111 -5.62 14.46 -6.31
CA HIS A 111 -4.38 15.06 -6.75
C HIS A 111 -3.15 14.38 -6.10
N PHE A 112 -3.22 14.14 -4.80
CA PHE A 112 -2.16 13.41 -4.09
C PHE A 112 -1.96 11.99 -4.66
N HIS A 113 -3.04 11.26 -4.94
CA HIS A 113 -2.99 9.95 -5.57
C HIS A 113 -2.26 9.98 -6.91
N GLU A 114 -2.59 10.93 -7.79
CA GLU A 114 -2.00 11.08 -9.11
C GLU A 114 -0.50 11.40 -9.04
N CYS A 115 -0.09 12.28 -8.14
CA CYS A 115 1.33 12.61 -7.91
C CYS A 115 2.14 11.38 -7.45
N LEU A 116 1.57 10.54 -6.60
CA LEU A 116 2.22 9.29 -6.18
C LEU A 116 2.32 8.27 -7.32
N VAL A 117 1.28 8.13 -8.16
CA VAL A 117 1.34 7.27 -9.35
C VAL A 117 2.47 7.69 -10.28
N GLU A 118 2.62 8.99 -10.52
CA GLU A 118 3.70 9.51 -11.34
C GLU A 118 5.08 9.24 -10.73
N LEU A 119 5.26 9.50 -9.43
CA LEU A 119 6.50 9.21 -8.70
C LEU A 119 6.88 7.74 -8.83
N GLN A 120 5.95 6.83 -8.58
CA GLN A 120 6.19 5.39 -8.63
C GLN A 120 6.45 4.88 -10.06
N THR A 121 5.81 5.48 -11.07
CA THR A 121 6.09 5.17 -12.48
C THR A 121 7.56 5.46 -12.81
N ARG A 122 8.07 6.63 -12.40
CA ARG A 122 9.49 6.98 -12.59
C ARG A 122 10.41 6.00 -11.85
N PHE A 123 10.02 5.57 -10.65
CA PHE A 123 10.80 4.62 -9.86
C PHE A 123 10.86 3.24 -10.51
N LEU A 124 9.74 2.75 -11.06
CA LEU A 124 9.68 1.48 -11.77
C LEU A 124 10.51 1.49 -13.06
N ARG A 125 10.64 2.63 -13.75
CA ARG A 125 11.58 2.78 -14.88
C ARG A 125 13.04 2.60 -14.46
N ILE A 126 13.42 3.14 -13.30
CA ILE A 126 14.76 2.90 -12.72
C ILE A 126 14.97 1.42 -12.43
N ILE A 127 13.97 0.77 -11.82
CA ILE A 127 14.03 -0.68 -11.54
C ILE A 127 14.14 -1.47 -12.83
N ALA A 128 13.34 -1.17 -13.87
CA ALA A 128 13.41 -1.84 -15.18
C ALA A 128 14.83 -1.82 -15.74
N THR A 129 15.42 -0.63 -15.78
CA THR A 129 16.82 -0.47 -16.23
C THR A 129 17.80 -1.28 -15.35
N GLY A 130 17.60 -1.24 -14.03
CA GLY A 130 18.45 -1.95 -13.06
C GLY A 130 18.43 -3.48 -13.20
N VAL A 131 17.32 -4.05 -13.67
CA VAL A 131 17.18 -5.49 -13.93
C VAL A 131 17.48 -5.86 -15.40
N GLY A 132 17.95 -4.91 -16.21
CA GLY A 132 18.31 -5.14 -17.62
C GLY A 132 17.12 -5.24 -18.56
N ALA A 133 15.95 -4.68 -18.18
CA ALA A 133 14.79 -4.55 -19.05
C ALA A 133 14.77 -3.18 -19.76
N ASN A 134 13.84 -3.03 -20.73
CA ASN A 134 13.57 -1.72 -21.32
C ASN A 134 13.07 -0.75 -20.23
N GLU A 135 13.52 0.50 -20.24
CA GLU A 135 13.12 1.53 -19.28
C GLU A 135 11.58 1.62 -19.12
N HIS A 136 10.84 1.51 -20.22
CA HIS A 136 9.37 1.61 -20.25
C HIS A 136 8.65 0.26 -20.08
N TYR A 137 9.34 -0.77 -19.62
CA TYR A 137 8.78 -2.12 -19.48
C TYR A 137 7.49 -2.16 -18.68
N PHE A 138 7.41 -1.38 -17.59
CA PHE A 138 6.24 -1.35 -16.72
C PHE A 138 5.14 -0.38 -17.19
N ASP A 139 5.41 0.58 -18.08
CA ASP A 139 4.47 1.66 -18.42
C ASP A 139 3.09 1.15 -18.91
N THR A 140 3.09 0.08 -19.73
CA THR A 140 1.83 -0.51 -20.23
C THR A 140 1.03 -1.22 -19.15
N MET A 141 1.69 -1.76 -18.12
CA MET A 141 1.05 -2.41 -16.98
C MET A 141 0.44 -1.40 -16.03
N LEU A 142 1.04 -0.19 -15.96
CA LEU A 142 0.60 0.88 -15.07
C LEU A 142 -0.52 1.73 -15.66
N ARG A 143 -0.61 1.79 -16.96
CA ARG A 143 -1.66 2.55 -17.68
C ARG A 143 -3.05 1.99 -17.39
N HIS A 144 -3.80 2.38 -16.52
CA HIS A 144 -5.01 1.79 -15.95
C HIS A 144 -4.71 0.70 -14.91
N GLY A 145 -3.54 0.76 -14.28
CA GLY A 145 -3.28 -0.06 -13.09
C GLY A 145 -4.31 0.25 -12.00
N SER A 146 -4.71 -0.76 -11.25
CA SER A 146 -5.63 -0.59 -10.12
C SER A 146 -4.88 -0.09 -8.88
N HIS A 147 -4.23 1.08 -9.03
CA HIS A 147 -3.48 1.70 -7.93
C HIS A 147 -4.42 2.03 -6.77
N LEU A 148 -3.95 1.79 -5.56
CA LEU A 148 -4.69 2.02 -4.34
C LEU A 148 -3.88 2.92 -3.39
N THR A 149 -4.46 4.04 -2.98
CA THR A 149 -3.93 4.86 -1.89
C THR A 149 -4.71 4.58 -0.62
N ARG A 150 -3.99 4.43 0.48
CA ARG A 150 -4.52 4.06 1.78
C ARG A 150 -3.97 4.99 2.85
N ALA A 151 -4.86 5.75 3.48
CA ALA A 151 -4.55 6.41 4.74
C ALA A 151 -4.81 5.44 5.89
N ILE A 152 -3.87 5.34 6.82
CA ILE A 152 -3.93 4.40 7.94
C ILE A 152 -3.73 5.18 9.23
N ARG A 153 -4.76 5.19 10.06
CA ARG A 153 -4.66 5.68 11.43
C ARG A 153 -4.47 4.51 12.38
N TYR A 154 -3.45 4.60 13.17
CA TYR A 154 -3.14 3.70 14.27
C TYR A 154 -3.42 4.44 15.58
N PRO A 155 -4.50 4.13 16.31
CA PRO A 155 -4.75 4.76 17.60
C PRO A 155 -3.69 4.41 18.63
N PRO A 156 -3.58 5.16 19.76
CA PRO A 156 -2.70 4.79 20.85
C PRO A 156 -2.89 3.35 21.31
N MET A 157 -1.82 2.65 21.61
CA MET A 157 -1.91 1.26 22.10
C MET A 157 -2.57 1.15 23.46
N SER A 158 -2.62 2.24 24.24
CA SER A 158 -3.40 2.30 25.47
C SER A 158 -4.90 2.06 25.29
N ASP A 159 -5.42 2.39 24.09
CA ASP A 159 -6.83 2.31 23.77
C ASP A 159 -7.21 0.94 23.17
N ALA A 160 -6.22 0.09 22.87
CA ALA A 160 -6.45 -1.23 22.30
C ALA A 160 -7.15 -2.17 23.31
N PRO A 161 -8.10 -3.00 22.89
CA PRO A 161 -8.72 -4.00 23.74
C PRO A 161 -7.67 -4.93 24.36
N GLY A 162 -7.69 -5.14 25.67
CA GLY A 162 -6.74 -6.03 26.35
C GLY A 162 -5.31 -5.51 26.43
N SER A 163 -5.09 -4.21 26.34
CA SER A 163 -3.79 -3.53 26.32
C SER A 163 -2.80 -3.92 27.46
N GLY A 164 -3.26 -4.61 28.48
CA GLY A 164 -2.39 -5.14 29.56
C GLY A 164 -1.66 -6.45 29.25
N ASN A 165 -2.05 -7.19 28.18
CA ASN A 165 -1.56 -8.55 27.91
C ASN A 165 -0.92 -8.74 26.52
N GLY A 166 -0.61 -7.67 25.79
CA GLY A 166 0.14 -7.74 24.51
C GLY A 166 -0.62 -8.38 23.35
N GLY A 167 -1.96 -8.23 23.29
CA GLY A 167 -2.80 -8.92 22.32
C GLY A 167 -2.81 -8.34 20.90
N HIS A 168 -2.58 -7.06 20.70
CA HIS A 168 -2.68 -6.42 19.40
C HIS A 168 -1.38 -5.72 18.99
N MET A 169 -1.14 -5.64 17.68
CA MET A 169 -0.15 -4.78 17.05
C MET A 169 -0.84 -3.74 16.17
N TRP A 170 -0.14 -2.69 15.79
CA TRP A 170 -0.63 -1.74 14.80
C TRP A 170 -0.77 -2.40 13.42
N ALA A 171 0.26 -3.12 12.98
CA ALA A 171 0.20 -4.03 11.84
C ALA A 171 1.25 -5.12 11.99
N GLU A 172 0.82 -6.38 11.87
CA GLU A 172 1.69 -7.55 11.93
C GLU A 172 2.63 -7.66 10.73
N GLU A 173 3.60 -8.56 10.80
CA GLU A 173 4.56 -8.83 9.72
C GLU A 173 3.84 -9.21 8.44
N HIS A 174 4.12 -8.48 7.35
CA HIS A 174 3.60 -8.76 6.02
C HIS A 174 4.51 -8.24 4.91
N GLY A 175 4.29 -8.73 3.70
CA GLY A 175 4.79 -8.18 2.47
C GLY A 175 3.65 -7.64 1.63
N ASP A 176 3.85 -6.52 0.96
CA ASP A 176 2.85 -5.96 0.05
C ASP A 176 2.67 -6.83 -1.20
N ILE A 177 1.45 -6.84 -1.75
CA ILE A 177 1.09 -7.71 -2.88
C ILE A 177 1.52 -7.11 -4.22
N ASN A 178 1.55 -5.81 -4.32
CA ASN A 178 1.74 -4.98 -5.52
C ASN A 178 3.15 -5.06 -6.14
N LEU A 179 3.48 -4.14 -7.04
CA LEU A 179 4.83 -3.96 -7.57
C LEU A 179 5.72 -3.24 -6.56
N ILE A 180 5.36 -2.02 -6.21
CA ILE A 180 6.05 -1.19 -5.21
C ILE A 180 5.05 -0.37 -4.41
N THR A 181 5.39 -0.06 -3.17
CA THR A 181 4.63 0.84 -2.30
C THR A 181 5.44 2.09 -2.02
N ALA A 182 4.79 3.25 -2.10
CA ALA A 182 5.37 4.52 -1.68
C ALA A 182 4.76 4.99 -0.36
N LEU A 183 5.60 5.36 0.60
CA LEU A 183 5.23 5.97 1.87
C LEU A 183 5.98 7.31 1.99
N PRO A 184 5.36 8.45 1.64
CA PRO A 184 6.04 9.75 1.62
C PRO A 184 6.29 10.31 3.00
N ARG A 185 5.38 10.08 3.95
CA ARG A 185 5.49 10.62 5.31
C ARG A 185 4.65 9.81 6.30
N ALA A 186 5.00 9.86 7.58
CA ALA A 186 4.18 9.42 8.69
C ALA A 186 4.31 10.42 9.85
N THR A 187 3.25 10.56 10.67
CA THR A 187 3.23 11.53 11.78
C THR A 187 4.05 11.06 12.98
N ALA A 188 4.34 9.77 13.07
CA ALA A 188 5.10 9.18 14.17
C ALA A 188 5.91 7.96 13.70
N ARG A 189 6.82 7.50 14.55
CA ARG A 189 7.58 6.26 14.35
C ARG A 189 6.66 5.03 14.37
N GLY A 190 7.23 3.85 14.09
CA GLY A 190 6.55 2.57 14.20
C GLY A 190 6.84 1.61 13.05
N LEU A 191 7.17 2.10 11.85
CA LEU A 191 7.55 1.22 10.75
C LEU A 191 8.88 0.53 11.06
N GLN A 192 8.87 -0.81 10.99
CA GLN A 192 10.04 -1.65 11.13
C GLN A 192 10.18 -2.54 9.89
N VAL A 193 11.38 -2.62 9.36
CA VAL A 193 11.72 -3.45 8.19
C VAL A 193 12.55 -4.65 8.62
N LYS A 194 12.35 -5.79 7.96
CA LYS A 194 13.08 -7.02 8.26
C LYS A 194 14.37 -7.08 7.44
N VAL A 195 15.50 -7.17 8.12
CA VAL A 195 16.84 -7.29 7.51
C VAL A 195 17.59 -8.39 8.24
N ASP A 196 18.01 -9.44 7.54
CA ASP A 196 18.74 -10.59 8.12
C ASP A 196 18.04 -11.12 9.40
N ASP A 197 16.72 -11.36 9.30
CA ASP A 197 15.84 -11.79 10.40
C ASP A 197 15.75 -10.87 11.61
N LYS A 198 16.19 -9.62 11.46
CA LYS A 198 16.11 -8.59 12.51
C LYS A 198 15.17 -7.47 12.09
N TRP A 199 14.44 -6.95 13.07
CA TRP A 199 13.60 -5.76 12.88
C TRP A 199 14.42 -4.49 13.09
N ILE A 200 14.44 -3.64 12.07
CA ILE A 200 15.14 -2.35 12.08
C ILE A 200 14.10 -1.24 11.88
N ALA A 201 14.13 -0.23 12.76
CA ALA A 201 13.26 0.93 12.59
C ALA A 201 13.57 1.67 11.28
N ALA A 202 12.54 1.93 10.48
CA ALA A 202 12.65 2.74 9.29
C ALA A 202 12.49 4.22 9.67
N ALA A 203 13.56 4.96 9.59
CA ALA A 203 13.63 6.39 9.93
C ALA A 203 14.28 7.17 8.78
N PRO A 204 13.55 7.44 7.68
CA PRO A 204 14.07 8.23 6.58
C PRO A 204 14.31 9.67 7.03
N PRO A 205 15.31 10.36 6.46
CA PRO A 205 15.45 11.82 6.65
C PRO A 205 14.23 12.57 6.11
N ASP A 206 14.00 13.79 6.59
CA ASP A 206 12.94 14.66 6.08
C ASP A 206 13.06 14.86 4.57
N GLY A 207 11.94 15.03 3.89
CA GLY A 207 11.88 15.17 2.43
C GLY A 207 12.25 13.89 1.66
N HIS A 208 12.20 12.71 2.32
CA HIS A 208 12.42 11.42 1.68
C HIS A 208 11.15 10.56 1.72
N VAL A 209 10.90 9.87 0.60
CA VAL A 209 9.89 8.82 0.50
C VAL A 209 10.54 7.46 0.76
N ILE A 210 9.85 6.59 1.48
CA ILE A 210 10.18 5.17 1.54
C ILE A 210 9.51 4.48 0.37
N ILE A 211 10.26 3.66 -0.36
CA ILE A 211 9.75 2.76 -1.38
C ILE A 211 10.07 1.33 -0.96
N ASN A 212 9.06 0.47 -0.91
CA ASN A 212 9.27 -0.97 -0.72
C ASN A 212 8.69 -1.77 -1.89
N THR A 213 9.26 -2.95 -2.08
CA THR A 213 8.92 -3.88 -3.16
C THR A 213 7.90 -4.89 -2.69
N GLY A 214 6.98 -5.25 -3.58
CA GLY A 214 5.92 -6.20 -3.33
C GLY A 214 6.11 -7.53 -4.05
N ILE A 215 5.21 -8.47 -3.74
CA ILE A 215 5.20 -9.86 -4.25
C ILE A 215 5.15 -9.91 -5.78
N MET A 216 4.38 -9.03 -6.44
CA MET A 216 4.28 -9.02 -7.90
C MET A 216 5.59 -8.61 -8.56
N LEU A 217 6.35 -7.67 -7.96
CA LEU A 217 7.67 -7.30 -8.48
C LEU A 217 8.69 -8.42 -8.27
N GLU A 218 8.68 -9.09 -7.12
CA GLU A 218 9.53 -10.25 -6.88
C GLU A 218 9.30 -11.34 -7.93
N ARG A 219 8.05 -11.65 -8.26
CA ARG A 219 7.69 -12.60 -9.32
C ARG A 219 8.22 -12.16 -10.69
N LEU A 220 7.99 -10.90 -11.09
CA LEU A 220 8.46 -10.35 -12.36
C LEU A 220 9.98 -10.30 -12.46
N THR A 221 10.67 -10.12 -11.35
CA THR A 221 12.14 -10.10 -11.31
C THR A 221 12.76 -11.46 -10.97
N ASN A 222 11.95 -12.53 -10.93
CA ASN A 222 12.39 -13.89 -10.61
C ASN A 222 13.19 -13.97 -9.29
N GLY A 223 12.77 -13.20 -8.27
CA GLY A 223 13.42 -13.13 -6.97
C GLY A 223 14.69 -12.26 -6.93
N LEU A 224 15.07 -11.59 -8.05
CA LEU A 224 16.23 -10.70 -8.05
C LEU A 224 16.02 -9.47 -7.16
N VAL A 225 14.78 -8.98 -7.11
CA VAL A 225 14.34 -7.93 -6.20
C VAL A 225 13.37 -8.59 -5.21
N PRO A 226 13.78 -8.81 -3.95
CA PRO A 226 12.96 -9.52 -2.97
C PRO A 226 11.82 -8.65 -2.46
N VAL A 227 10.80 -9.28 -1.87
CA VAL A 227 9.74 -8.60 -1.13
C VAL A 227 10.30 -7.84 0.07
N GLY A 228 9.81 -6.64 0.28
CA GLY A 228 10.11 -5.85 1.47
C GLY A 228 9.22 -6.25 2.66
N TRP A 229 9.69 -7.17 3.50
CA TRP A 229 8.96 -7.59 4.71
C TRP A 229 9.01 -6.52 5.78
N HIS A 230 7.85 -6.17 6.33
CA HIS A 230 7.73 -5.10 7.33
C HIS A 230 6.57 -5.32 8.29
N ARG A 231 6.58 -4.53 9.35
CA ARG A 231 5.51 -4.44 10.34
C ARG A 231 5.40 -3.03 10.89
N VAL A 232 4.31 -2.70 11.58
CA VAL A 232 4.16 -1.43 12.29
C VAL A 232 3.90 -1.73 13.76
N ALA A 233 4.82 -1.27 14.60
CA ALA A 233 4.78 -1.49 16.05
C ALA A 233 5.00 -0.17 16.79
N ALA A 234 4.18 0.11 17.80
CA ALA A 234 4.43 1.23 18.70
C ALA A 234 5.69 0.98 19.55
N ASP A 235 6.48 2.02 19.76
CA ASP A 235 7.54 1.97 20.75
C ASP A 235 6.93 1.89 22.17
N LYS A 236 7.65 1.30 23.13
CA LYS A 236 7.13 1.05 24.48
C LYS A 236 6.70 2.31 25.23
N ASP A 237 7.30 3.45 24.90
CA ASP A 237 7.08 4.77 25.48
C ASP A 237 6.21 5.68 24.58
N GLN A 238 5.72 5.16 23.46
CA GLN A 238 4.90 5.93 22.53
C GLN A 238 3.44 5.98 23.01
N LEU A 239 3.04 7.14 23.49
CA LEU A 239 1.69 7.41 24.00
C LEU A 239 0.72 7.88 22.92
N GLU A 240 1.26 8.35 21.80
CA GLU A 240 0.46 8.94 20.70
C GLU A 240 0.20 7.90 19.61
N GLY A 241 -0.92 8.10 18.92
CA GLY A 241 -1.23 7.36 17.70
C GLY A 241 -0.35 7.78 16.54
N ARG A 242 -0.55 7.13 15.38
CA ARG A 242 0.20 7.37 14.16
C ARG A 242 -0.76 7.48 12.97
N LEU A 243 -0.52 8.44 12.09
CA LEU A 243 -1.15 8.52 10.78
C LEU A 243 -0.07 8.38 9.71
N SER A 244 -0.34 7.54 8.71
CA SER A 244 0.51 7.42 7.52
C SER A 244 -0.34 7.22 6.29
N VAL A 245 0.19 7.60 5.13
CA VAL A 245 -0.42 7.33 3.85
C VAL A 245 0.54 6.50 3.02
N VAL A 246 0.04 5.43 2.43
CA VAL A 246 0.78 4.57 1.50
C VAL A 246 0.05 4.49 0.17
N GLN A 247 0.78 4.32 -0.92
CA GLN A 247 0.18 3.99 -2.20
C GLN A 247 0.76 2.69 -2.74
N PHE A 248 -0.13 1.75 -2.99
CA PHE A 248 0.15 0.46 -3.61
C PHE A 248 0.08 0.59 -5.14
N CYS A 249 1.22 0.46 -5.81
CA CYS A 249 1.31 0.52 -7.26
C CYS A 249 1.00 -0.86 -7.86
N HIS A 250 -0.24 -1.09 -8.24
CA HIS A 250 -0.67 -2.33 -8.87
C HIS A 250 -0.58 -2.25 -10.39
N PRO A 251 -0.18 -3.33 -11.07
CA PRO A 251 -0.36 -3.44 -12.51
C PRO A 251 -1.85 -3.63 -12.85
N THR A 252 -2.18 -3.60 -14.13
CA THR A 252 -3.53 -3.98 -14.59
C THR A 252 -3.86 -5.42 -14.16
N PRO A 253 -5.13 -5.74 -13.82
CA PRO A 253 -5.52 -7.08 -13.36
C PRO A 253 -5.19 -8.22 -14.34
N TRP A 254 -5.16 -7.95 -15.63
CA TRP A 254 -4.84 -8.93 -16.67
C TRP A 254 -3.34 -9.04 -16.98
N THR A 255 -2.49 -8.25 -16.35
CA THR A 255 -1.03 -8.38 -16.49
C THR A 255 -0.59 -9.78 -16.10
N ILE A 256 0.14 -10.45 -16.97
CA ILE A 256 0.71 -11.76 -16.67
C ILE A 256 2.02 -11.57 -15.92
N LEU A 257 2.08 -12.14 -14.73
CA LEU A 257 3.27 -12.14 -13.87
C LEU A 257 4.22 -13.26 -14.31
N SER A 258 4.88 -13.04 -15.45
CA SER A 258 5.94 -13.90 -15.98
C SER A 258 7.29 -13.22 -15.78
N PRO A 259 8.33 -13.94 -15.37
CA PRO A 259 9.64 -13.34 -15.16
C PRO A 259 10.17 -12.58 -16.38
N ILE A 260 10.74 -11.42 -16.12
CA ILE A 260 11.45 -10.60 -17.12
C ILE A 260 12.59 -11.44 -17.70
N PRO A 261 12.74 -11.57 -19.03
CA PRO A 261 13.73 -12.47 -19.63
C PRO A 261 15.18 -12.26 -19.15
N SER A 262 15.59 -11.01 -18.89
CA SER A 262 16.92 -10.68 -18.35
C SER A 262 17.17 -11.20 -16.92
N THR A 263 16.11 -11.57 -16.20
CA THR A 263 16.20 -12.09 -14.83
C THR A 263 16.25 -13.62 -14.76
N VAL A 264 16.18 -14.30 -15.90
CA VAL A 264 16.23 -15.78 -16.00
C VAL A 264 17.53 -16.19 -16.65
N SER A 265 18.20 -17.18 -16.08
CA SER A 265 19.42 -17.81 -16.62
C SER A 265 19.48 -19.29 -16.22
N PRO A 266 20.42 -20.08 -16.76
CA PRO A 266 20.62 -21.47 -16.31
C PRO A 266 20.89 -21.58 -14.80
N GLU A 267 21.59 -20.60 -14.21
CA GLU A 267 21.91 -20.55 -12.78
C GLU A 267 20.75 -19.99 -11.94
N ARG A 268 19.80 -19.30 -12.58
CA ARG A 268 18.58 -18.78 -11.98
C ARG A 268 17.38 -19.10 -12.86
N PRO A 269 16.93 -20.36 -12.85
CA PRO A 269 15.74 -20.79 -13.60
C PRO A 269 14.49 -20.07 -13.09
N CYS A 270 13.40 -20.15 -13.86
CA CYS A 270 12.11 -19.59 -13.47
C CYS A 270 11.61 -20.26 -12.16
N ASN A 271 11.41 -19.46 -11.10
CA ASN A 271 11.06 -19.96 -9.76
C ASN A 271 9.56 -19.77 -9.42
N PHE A 272 8.84 -18.97 -10.20
CA PHE A 272 7.45 -18.63 -9.90
C PHE A 272 6.50 -19.16 -10.97
N PRO A 273 5.35 -19.74 -10.57
CA PRO A 273 4.30 -20.09 -11.53
C PRO A 273 3.73 -18.83 -12.19
N VAL A 274 3.39 -18.95 -13.48
CA VAL A 274 2.76 -17.87 -14.24
C VAL A 274 1.30 -17.73 -13.79
N MET A 275 0.91 -16.50 -13.47
CA MET A 275 -0.47 -16.16 -13.11
C MET A 275 -0.79 -14.70 -13.50
N SER A 276 -2.06 -14.32 -13.49
CA SER A 276 -2.40 -12.91 -13.67
C SER A 276 -2.19 -12.11 -12.37
N ALA A 277 -1.99 -10.79 -12.49
CA ALA A 277 -1.93 -9.92 -11.33
C ALA A 277 -3.26 -9.89 -10.54
N GLY A 278 -4.38 -10.03 -11.26
CA GLY A 278 -5.70 -10.15 -10.64
C GLY A 278 -5.80 -11.39 -9.76
N ASP A 279 -5.42 -12.57 -10.27
CA ASP A 279 -5.45 -13.82 -9.51
C ASP A 279 -4.49 -13.76 -8.31
N CYS A 280 -3.30 -13.17 -8.50
CA CYS A 280 -2.33 -12.98 -7.43
C CYS A 280 -2.91 -12.13 -6.28
N LEU A 281 -3.58 -11.03 -6.61
CA LEU A 281 -4.21 -10.17 -5.61
C LEU A 281 -5.40 -10.86 -4.95
N ASP A 282 -6.26 -11.54 -5.71
CA ASP A 282 -7.43 -12.23 -5.16
C ASP A 282 -7.03 -13.35 -4.20
N GLN A 283 -5.97 -14.11 -4.52
CA GLN A 283 -5.44 -15.14 -3.65
C GLN A 283 -5.00 -14.56 -2.29
N VAL A 284 -4.22 -13.47 -2.28
CA VAL A 284 -3.74 -12.89 -1.02
C VAL A 284 -4.87 -12.21 -0.24
N LEU A 285 -5.81 -11.53 -0.91
CA LEU A 285 -6.98 -10.96 -0.24
C LEU A 285 -7.84 -12.03 0.43
N TRP A 286 -7.92 -13.23 -0.15
CA TRP A 286 -8.58 -14.35 0.48
C TRP A 286 -7.82 -14.83 1.73
N GLU A 287 -6.49 -14.93 1.65
CA GLU A 287 -5.64 -15.34 2.76
C GLU A 287 -5.71 -14.40 3.97
N ILE A 288 -5.96 -13.09 3.74
CA ILE A 288 -6.10 -12.07 4.80
C ILE A 288 -7.56 -11.75 5.17
N ASN A 289 -8.51 -12.60 4.80
CA ASN A 289 -9.96 -12.48 5.09
C ASN A 289 -10.67 -11.24 4.52
N LEU A 290 -10.10 -10.57 3.51
CA LEU A 290 -10.77 -9.45 2.82
C LEU A 290 -11.62 -9.87 1.60
N SER A 291 -11.66 -11.15 1.26
CA SER A 291 -12.42 -11.67 0.12
C SER A 291 -13.57 -12.63 0.50
N ALA A 292 -13.87 -12.76 1.77
CA ALA A 292 -14.84 -13.75 2.29
C ALA A 292 -16.32 -13.29 2.19
N GLU A 293 -16.72 -12.58 1.09
CA GLU A 293 -18.13 -12.35 0.74
C GLU A 293 -18.35 -12.45 -0.77
#